data_de34732501ea430757c5f5d4b30a3826
#
_entry.id   de34732501ea430757c5f5d4b30a3826
#
_cell.length_a   1.000
_cell.length_b   1.000
_cell.length_c   1.000
_cell.angle_alpha   90.00
_cell.angle_beta   90.00
_cell.angle_gamma   90.00
#
_symmetry.space_group_name_H-M   'P 1'
#
loop_
_entity.id
_entity.type
_entity.pdbx_description
1 polymer ?
#
loop_
_entity_poly.entity_id
_entity_poly.type
_entity_poly.pdbx_seq_one_letter_code
_entity_poly.pdbx_strand_id
1 'polypeptide(L)'
;MKGSGRLNVLLFFFIPVLILFAVGFVFGPLGSSFFGTKIPAFLQVPKPHVELPAEPVAHIGHFSVTNTLIASWFTILVLVVLSLILTRKMKLIPGKRQAMAEAIVEGLLNFVESVAGKKHARALFTGVATIFLYVISNAYLALFPFFGSITVKSSHGEFALFRAANTDVNVPLSIAIMSFIFVETWGMRALGVSHYLSEFINFRQMVGGFKQLLKGKMGQGVMDIVFGFINLFVGVLEIFSHLTRMLSFTFRLFGNMTAGEILILVSSFLIPAVFSIPFYGLELLIGLIQALIFSGLTLVFGTIAVSPHEETE
;
A
#
# COMPACT_ATOMS: atom_id res chain seq x y z
N MET A 1 32.50 -14.68 35.11
CA MET A 1 31.19 -14.53 35.78
C MET A 1 30.23 -13.51 35.18
N LYS A 2 30.23 -13.28 33.83
CA LYS A 2 29.34 -12.32 33.12
C LYS A 2 28.09 -12.96 32.51
N GLY A 3 27.88 -14.28 32.61
CA GLY A 3 26.77 -15.00 32.02
C GLY A 3 25.48 -15.05 32.85
N SER A 4 25.60 -15.04 34.16
CA SER A 4 24.47 -15.23 35.09
C SER A 4 23.48 -14.05 35.09
N GLY A 5 23.95 -12.81 34.93
CA GLY A 5 23.07 -11.64 34.90
C GLY A 5 22.19 -11.55 33.65
N ARG A 6 22.70 -11.95 32.47
CA ARG A 6 21.95 -11.98 31.23
C ARG A 6 20.90 -13.10 31.24
N LEU A 7 21.22 -14.24 31.82
CA LEU A 7 20.28 -15.35 31.94
C LEU A 7 19.13 -14.98 32.89
N ASN A 8 19.40 -14.33 34.02
CA ASN A 8 18.37 -13.88 34.95
C ASN A 8 17.45 -12.82 34.36
N VAL A 9 17.97 -11.90 33.54
CA VAL A 9 17.15 -10.90 32.83
C VAL A 9 16.27 -11.55 31.75
N LEU A 10 16.82 -12.50 31.00
CA LEU A 10 16.04 -13.27 30.01
C LEU A 10 14.93 -14.10 30.68
N LEU A 11 15.23 -14.79 31.77
CA LEU A 11 14.25 -15.56 32.53
C LEU A 11 13.17 -14.65 33.14
N PHE A 12 13.54 -13.47 33.65
CA PHE A 12 12.59 -12.50 34.19
C PHE A 12 11.53 -12.03 33.19
N PHE A 13 11.91 -11.87 31.91
CA PHE A 13 10.95 -11.51 30.86
C PHE A 13 10.25 -12.72 30.27
N PHE A 14 10.93 -13.84 30.08
CA PHE A 14 10.39 -15.01 29.38
C PHE A 14 9.38 -15.80 30.22
N ILE A 15 9.61 -15.90 31.55
CA ILE A 15 8.70 -16.64 32.46
C ILE A 15 7.28 -16.00 32.48
N PRO A 16 7.12 -14.68 32.71
CA PRO A 16 5.79 -14.06 32.67
C PRO A 16 5.06 -14.22 31.31
N VAL A 17 5.80 -14.11 30.21
CA VAL A 17 5.26 -14.31 28.86
C VAL A 17 4.76 -15.75 28.68
N LEU A 18 5.53 -16.73 29.14
CA LEU A 18 5.17 -18.15 29.08
C LEU A 18 3.96 -18.48 29.97
N ILE A 19 3.89 -17.87 31.14
CA ILE A 19 2.74 -18.02 32.05
C ILE A 19 1.48 -17.42 31.42
N LEU A 20 1.56 -16.20 30.86
CA LEU A 20 0.44 -15.55 30.17
C LEU A 20 -0.01 -16.35 28.95
N PHE A 21 0.94 -16.92 28.20
CA PHE A 21 0.62 -17.81 27.09
C PHE A 21 -0.10 -19.07 27.58
N ALA A 22 0.42 -19.74 28.63
CA ALA A 22 -0.19 -20.94 29.19
C ALA A 22 -1.59 -20.66 29.75
N VAL A 23 -1.76 -19.54 30.47
CA VAL A 23 -3.07 -19.11 30.98
C VAL A 23 -4.03 -18.81 29.82
N GLY A 24 -3.59 -18.05 28.80
CA GLY A 24 -4.39 -17.76 27.60
C GLY A 24 -4.76 -19.03 26.83
N PHE A 25 -3.83 -19.99 26.74
CA PHE A 25 -4.08 -21.27 26.07
C PHE A 25 -5.09 -22.13 26.85
N VAL A 26 -4.92 -22.30 28.16
CA VAL A 26 -5.80 -23.19 28.97
C VAL A 26 -7.18 -22.60 29.19
N PHE A 27 -7.26 -21.29 29.46
CA PHE A 27 -8.51 -20.60 29.81
C PHE A 27 -9.12 -19.80 28.66
N GLY A 28 -8.47 -19.76 27.50
CA GLY A 28 -9.02 -19.16 26.29
C GLY A 28 -10.05 -20.04 25.59
N PRO A 29 -10.71 -19.55 24.52
CA PRO A 29 -11.69 -20.32 23.77
C PRO A 29 -11.17 -21.65 23.25
N LEU A 30 -9.91 -21.70 22.82
CA LEU A 30 -9.28 -22.92 22.33
C LEU A 30 -9.12 -23.95 23.46
N GLY A 31 -8.52 -23.58 24.59
CA GLY A 31 -8.32 -24.49 25.72
C GLY A 31 -9.62 -24.88 26.39
N SER A 32 -10.60 -23.97 26.47
CA SER A 32 -11.92 -24.29 27.05
C SER A 32 -12.65 -25.37 26.26
N SER A 33 -12.44 -25.46 24.93
CA SER A 33 -13.03 -26.53 24.13
C SER A 33 -12.35 -27.87 24.32
N PHE A 34 -11.04 -27.91 24.67
CA PHE A 34 -10.28 -29.15 24.93
C PHE A 34 -10.39 -29.60 26.40
N PHE A 35 -10.35 -28.69 27.36
CA PHE A 35 -10.26 -29.01 28.77
C PHE A 35 -11.59 -28.81 29.52
N GLY A 36 -12.65 -28.30 28.85
CA GLY A 36 -13.94 -28.02 29.47
C GLY A 36 -13.89 -26.91 30.56
N THR A 37 -12.84 -26.09 30.57
CA THR A 37 -12.64 -25.04 31.56
C THR A 37 -13.57 -23.85 31.30
N LYS A 38 -14.11 -23.21 32.35
CA LYS A 38 -14.89 -21.97 32.19
C LYS A 38 -13.93 -20.82 31.93
N ILE A 39 -14.22 -20.04 30.89
CA ILE A 39 -13.41 -18.86 30.54
C ILE A 39 -13.64 -17.76 31.59
N PRO A 40 -12.60 -17.31 32.32
CA PRO A 40 -12.71 -16.18 33.25
C PRO A 40 -13.18 -14.92 32.52
N ALA A 41 -13.95 -14.05 33.20
CA ALA A 41 -14.51 -12.85 32.59
C ALA A 41 -13.46 -11.91 31.97
N PHE A 42 -12.25 -11.83 32.56
CA PHE A 42 -11.15 -10.99 32.06
C PHE A 42 -10.45 -11.55 30.82
N LEU A 43 -10.68 -12.83 30.46
CA LEU A 43 -10.17 -13.49 29.27
C LEU A 43 -11.25 -13.69 28.20
N GLN A 44 -12.49 -13.27 28.48
CA GLN A 44 -13.57 -13.35 27.50
C GLN A 44 -13.36 -12.30 26.42
N VAL A 45 -12.87 -12.72 25.27
CA VAL A 45 -12.79 -11.90 24.06
C VAL A 45 -14.07 -12.14 23.26
N PRO A 46 -14.78 -11.10 22.81
CA PRO A 46 -15.94 -11.27 21.95
C PRO A 46 -15.56 -12.03 20.68
N LYS A 47 -16.47 -12.82 20.14
CA LYS A 47 -16.24 -13.53 18.88
C LYS A 47 -15.92 -12.50 17.79
N PRO A 48 -14.84 -12.71 17.03
CA PRO A 48 -14.47 -11.77 15.98
C PRO A 48 -15.61 -11.70 14.94
N HIS A 49 -16.11 -10.50 14.73
CA HIS A 49 -17.05 -10.22 13.65
C HIS A 49 -16.21 -9.76 12.45
N VAL A 50 -16.03 -10.63 11.48
CA VAL A 50 -15.27 -10.34 10.29
C VAL A 50 -16.23 -9.89 9.21
N GLU A 51 -16.35 -8.58 9.01
CA GLU A 51 -17.04 -8.01 7.86
C GLU A 51 -16.01 -7.57 6.81
N LEU A 52 -16.17 -8.05 5.56
CA LEU A 52 -15.31 -7.65 4.46
C LEU A 52 -15.65 -6.23 3.95
N PRO A 53 -16.94 -5.83 3.79
CA PRO A 53 -17.31 -4.48 3.38
C PRO A 53 -17.01 -3.46 4.47
N ALA A 54 -16.64 -2.24 4.07
CA ALA A 54 -16.49 -1.11 4.98
C ALA A 54 -17.88 -0.64 5.48
N GLU A 55 -17.97 -0.36 6.78
CA GLU A 55 -19.22 0.00 7.43
C GLU A 55 -19.51 1.50 7.27
N PRO A 56 -20.74 1.88 6.86
CA PRO A 56 -21.10 3.28 6.73
C PRO A 56 -21.34 3.92 8.11
N VAL A 57 -20.57 4.95 8.43
CA VAL A 57 -20.70 5.76 9.66
C VAL A 57 -21.73 6.87 9.49
N ALA A 58 -21.76 7.51 8.32
CA ALA A 58 -22.66 8.59 8.00
C ALA A 58 -23.02 8.61 6.51
N HIS A 59 -24.18 9.16 6.19
CA HIS A 59 -24.61 9.37 4.81
C HIS A 59 -24.73 10.88 4.53
N ILE A 60 -24.06 11.35 3.48
CA ILE A 60 -24.16 12.73 2.98
C ILE A 60 -24.80 12.66 1.59
N GLY A 61 -26.12 12.74 1.53
CA GLY A 61 -26.88 12.50 0.30
C GLY A 61 -26.72 11.06 -0.20
N HIS A 62 -26.20 10.88 -1.41
CA HIS A 62 -25.91 9.57 -1.99
C HIS A 62 -24.52 9.01 -1.64
N PHE A 63 -23.68 9.80 -0.94
CA PHE A 63 -22.33 9.39 -0.56
C PHE A 63 -22.31 8.84 0.86
N SER A 64 -21.85 7.59 1.02
CA SER A 64 -21.65 6.97 2.34
C SER A 64 -20.23 7.18 2.82
N VAL A 65 -20.08 7.84 3.97
CA VAL A 65 -18.81 7.98 4.66
C VAL A 65 -18.56 6.71 5.47
N THR A 66 -17.56 5.93 5.06
CA THR A 66 -17.19 4.67 5.72
C THR A 66 -16.15 4.90 6.82
N ASN A 67 -16.08 3.96 7.76
CA ASN A 67 -15.08 3.94 8.83
C ASN A 67 -13.63 3.90 8.27
N THR A 68 -13.41 3.22 7.16
CA THR A 68 -12.13 3.16 6.43
C THR A 68 -11.74 4.51 5.82
N LEU A 69 -12.72 5.26 5.30
CA LEU A 69 -12.50 6.60 4.76
C LEU A 69 -12.11 7.59 5.87
N ILE A 70 -12.76 7.50 7.04
CA ILE A 70 -12.40 8.31 8.22
C ILE A 70 -10.96 8.00 8.66
N ALA A 71 -10.57 6.72 8.69
CA ALA A 71 -9.21 6.31 9.01
C ALA A 71 -8.20 6.83 7.98
N SER A 72 -8.55 6.84 6.68
CA SER A 72 -7.74 7.44 5.62
C SER A 72 -7.53 8.95 5.85
N TRP A 73 -8.59 9.70 6.13
CA TRP A 73 -8.48 11.13 6.45
C TRP A 73 -7.66 11.39 7.71
N PHE A 74 -7.82 10.54 8.73
CA PHE A 74 -6.99 10.61 9.94
C PHE A 74 -5.51 10.41 9.62
N THR A 75 -5.16 9.43 8.78
CA THR A 75 -3.79 9.20 8.32
C THR A 75 -3.21 10.43 7.61
N ILE A 76 -3.98 11.04 6.71
CA ILE A 76 -3.59 12.27 6.01
C ILE A 76 -3.35 13.41 7.01
N LEU A 77 -4.27 13.60 7.95
CA LEU A 77 -4.14 14.61 9.00
C LEU A 77 -2.87 14.43 9.82
N VAL A 78 -2.59 13.20 10.26
CA VAL A 78 -1.37 12.84 11.01
C VAL A 78 -0.12 13.18 10.20
N LEU A 79 -0.07 12.79 8.92
CA LEU A 79 1.07 13.06 8.04
C LEU A 79 1.28 14.58 7.84
N VAL A 80 0.21 15.34 7.61
CA VAL A 80 0.28 16.80 7.45
C VAL A 80 0.77 17.46 8.73
N VAL A 81 0.20 17.10 9.88
CA VAL A 81 0.59 17.65 11.18
C VAL A 81 2.06 17.31 11.50
N LEU A 82 2.48 16.06 11.30
CA LEU A 82 3.87 15.65 11.49
C LEU A 82 4.81 16.43 10.56
N SER A 83 4.48 16.55 9.29
CA SER A 83 5.25 17.33 8.32
C SER A 83 5.39 18.78 8.77
N LEU A 84 4.29 19.44 9.16
CA LEU A 84 4.32 20.83 9.66
C LEU A 84 5.17 20.99 10.93
N ILE A 85 5.05 20.04 11.89
CA ILE A 85 5.84 20.08 13.13
C ILE A 85 7.34 19.94 12.83
N LEU A 86 7.70 19.03 11.92
CA LEU A 86 9.09 18.73 11.58
C LEU A 86 9.74 19.84 10.73
N THR A 87 8.97 20.50 9.86
CA THR A 87 9.51 21.51 8.93
C THR A 87 9.43 22.95 9.43
N ARG A 88 8.58 23.24 10.44
CA ARG A 88 8.30 24.63 10.87
C ARG A 88 9.51 25.42 11.42
N LYS A 89 10.53 24.75 11.97
CA LYS A 89 11.71 25.39 12.58
C LYS A 89 13.00 24.67 12.17
N MET A 90 13.23 24.56 10.87
CA MET A 90 14.47 23.97 10.35
C MET A 90 15.68 24.87 10.68
N LYS A 91 16.78 24.24 11.13
CA LYS A 91 18.04 24.89 11.45
C LYS A 91 19.15 24.27 10.59
N LEU A 92 20.20 25.06 10.32
CA LEU A 92 21.40 24.58 9.59
C LEU A 92 22.12 23.44 10.33
N ILE A 93 22.13 23.47 11.68
CA ILE A 93 22.59 22.36 12.50
C ILE A 93 21.34 21.64 13.01
N PRO A 94 21.01 20.45 12.48
CA PRO A 94 19.77 19.76 12.78
C PRO A 94 19.72 19.27 14.23
N GLY A 95 18.62 19.51 14.92
CA GLY A 95 18.33 18.83 16.18
C GLY A 95 17.87 17.38 15.95
N LYS A 96 17.82 16.54 16.99
CA LYS A 96 17.48 15.10 16.88
C LYS A 96 16.22 14.81 16.06
N ARG A 97 15.15 15.60 16.20
CA ARG A 97 13.89 15.41 15.47
C ARG A 97 14.04 15.73 13.99
N GLN A 98 14.73 16.83 13.68
CA GLN A 98 15.02 17.23 12.29
C GLN A 98 15.95 16.23 11.62
N ALA A 99 17.01 15.77 12.29
CA ALA A 99 17.93 14.77 11.78
C ALA A 99 17.23 13.44 11.45
N MET A 100 16.25 13.01 12.25
CA MET A 100 15.46 11.82 11.96
C MET A 100 14.58 12.01 10.71
N ALA A 101 13.92 13.17 10.56
CA ALA A 101 13.12 13.45 9.37
C ALA A 101 13.99 13.56 8.11
N GLU A 102 15.13 14.25 8.21
CA GLU A 102 16.11 14.35 7.11
C GLU A 102 16.64 12.97 6.71
N ALA A 103 16.95 12.09 7.66
CA ALA A 103 17.42 10.73 7.36
C ALA A 103 16.36 9.90 6.61
N ILE A 104 15.06 10.05 6.93
CA ILE A 104 13.98 9.37 6.20
C ILE A 104 13.89 9.91 4.76
N VAL A 105 13.89 11.24 4.61
CA VAL A 105 13.80 11.89 3.29
C VAL A 105 15.02 11.57 2.44
N GLU A 106 16.23 11.62 3.02
CA GLU A 106 17.48 11.27 2.35
C GLU A 106 17.51 9.80 1.96
N GLY A 107 17.07 8.89 2.85
CA GLY A 107 16.97 7.46 2.54
C GLY A 107 16.04 7.18 1.37
N LEU A 108 14.86 7.84 1.34
CA LEU A 108 13.94 7.74 0.21
C LEU A 108 14.49 8.35 -1.06
N LEU A 109 15.19 9.48 -0.98
CA LEU A 109 15.81 10.11 -2.14
C LEU A 109 16.91 9.22 -2.72
N ASN A 110 17.78 8.65 -1.87
CA ASN A 110 18.82 7.72 -2.28
C ASN A 110 18.22 6.46 -2.93
N PHE A 111 17.11 5.96 -2.42
CA PHE A 111 16.36 4.86 -3.04
C PHE A 111 15.87 5.25 -4.44
N VAL A 112 15.26 6.42 -4.60
CA VAL A 112 14.79 6.91 -5.90
C VAL A 112 15.97 7.14 -6.87
N GLU A 113 17.08 7.72 -6.40
CA GLU A 113 18.28 7.93 -7.20
C GLU A 113 18.94 6.63 -7.67
N SER A 114 18.88 5.58 -6.85
CA SER A 114 19.45 4.27 -7.19
C SER A 114 18.74 3.58 -8.35
N VAL A 115 17.43 3.86 -8.54
CA VAL A 115 16.59 3.25 -9.57
C VAL A 115 16.46 4.15 -10.80
N ALA A 116 16.12 5.44 -10.60
CA ALA A 116 15.82 6.37 -11.69
C ALA A 116 17.04 7.19 -12.17
N GLY A 117 18.18 7.07 -11.47
CA GLY A 117 19.35 7.91 -11.70
C GLY A 117 19.13 9.36 -11.25
N LYS A 118 20.21 10.09 -11.03
CA LYS A 118 20.19 11.48 -10.50
C LYS A 118 19.41 12.47 -11.38
N LYS A 119 19.35 12.22 -12.69
CA LYS A 119 18.69 13.12 -13.66
C LYS A 119 17.16 13.18 -13.43
N HIS A 120 16.52 12.03 -13.22
CA HIS A 120 15.06 11.91 -13.12
C HIS A 120 14.57 11.80 -11.68
N ALA A 121 15.46 11.52 -10.72
CA ALA A 121 15.13 11.28 -9.33
C ALA A 121 14.28 12.39 -8.69
N ARG A 122 14.64 13.66 -8.87
CA ARG A 122 13.91 14.80 -8.27
C ARG A 122 12.47 14.93 -8.78
N ALA A 123 12.24 14.62 -10.04
CA ALA A 123 10.90 14.68 -10.63
C ALA A 123 10.00 13.56 -10.07
N LEU A 124 10.54 12.35 -9.96
CA LEU A 124 9.82 11.16 -9.49
C LEU A 124 9.67 11.12 -7.95
N PHE A 125 10.60 11.73 -7.22
CA PHE A 125 10.70 11.66 -5.77
C PHE A 125 9.39 12.04 -5.05
N THR A 126 8.77 13.16 -5.42
CA THR A 126 7.58 13.66 -4.72
C THR A 126 6.44 12.65 -4.74
N GLY A 127 6.13 12.06 -5.89
CA GLY A 127 5.07 11.06 -6.02
C GLY A 127 5.40 9.77 -5.28
N VAL A 128 6.61 9.25 -5.47
CA VAL A 128 7.08 8.00 -4.84
C VAL A 128 7.13 8.12 -3.32
N ALA A 129 7.70 9.22 -2.79
CA ALA A 129 7.79 9.46 -1.36
C ALA A 129 6.41 9.63 -0.71
N THR A 130 5.49 10.34 -1.38
CA THR A 130 4.11 10.51 -0.87
C THR A 130 3.38 9.17 -0.77
N ILE A 131 3.47 8.33 -1.81
CA ILE A 131 2.86 6.99 -1.80
C ILE A 131 3.48 6.14 -0.69
N PHE A 132 4.82 6.10 -0.58
CA PHE A 132 5.50 5.35 0.47
C PHE A 132 5.05 5.77 1.87
N LEU A 133 5.11 7.08 2.17
CA LEU A 133 4.76 7.62 3.48
C LEU A 133 3.28 7.40 3.81
N TYR A 134 2.39 7.53 2.84
CA TYR A 134 0.98 7.29 3.06
C TYR A 134 0.69 5.81 3.35
N VAL A 135 1.21 4.89 2.54
CA VAL A 135 0.95 3.45 2.70
C VAL A 135 1.51 2.93 4.02
N ILE A 136 2.77 3.28 4.36
CA ILE A 136 3.39 2.84 5.62
C ILE A 136 2.69 3.44 6.84
N SER A 137 2.31 4.72 6.79
CA SER A 137 1.62 5.38 7.90
C SER A 137 0.24 4.78 8.12
N ASN A 138 -0.50 4.50 7.05
CA ASN A 138 -1.79 3.85 7.12
C ASN A 138 -1.70 2.44 7.74
N ALA A 139 -0.72 1.64 7.28
CA ALA A 139 -0.48 0.30 7.82
C ALA A 139 -0.11 0.34 9.32
N TYR A 140 0.77 1.26 9.72
CA TYR A 140 1.23 1.33 11.10
C TYR A 140 0.20 1.94 12.05
N LEU A 141 -0.55 2.96 11.62
CA LEU A 141 -1.62 3.55 12.41
C LEU A 141 -2.75 2.55 12.68
N ALA A 142 -3.04 1.67 11.72
CA ALA A 142 -4.06 0.62 11.88
C ALA A 142 -3.75 -0.37 13.02
N LEU A 143 -2.47 -0.54 13.37
CA LEU A 143 -2.04 -1.41 14.47
C LEU A 143 -2.11 -0.74 15.85
N PHE A 144 -2.38 0.56 15.91
CA PHE A 144 -2.53 1.23 17.21
C PHE A 144 -3.79 0.78 17.94
N PRO A 145 -3.73 0.60 19.26
CA PRO A 145 -4.84 0.01 20.03
C PRO A 145 -6.13 0.83 20.06
N PHE A 146 -6.11 2.10 19.64
CA PHE A 146 -7.36 2.87 19.50
C PHE A 146 -8.14 2.52 18.22
N PHE A 147 -7.48 1.94 17.19
CA PHE A 147 -8.19 1.32 16.07
C PHE A 147 -8.94 0.08 16.57
N GLY A 148 -10.22 -0.01 16.26
CA GLY A 148 -11.08 -1.08 16.74
C GLY A 148 -11.62 -0.91 18.17
N SER A 149 -11.01 -0.02 19.00
CA SER A 149 -11.47 0.19 20.40
C SER A 149 -12.56 1.24 20.53
N ILE A 150 -12.59 2.22 19.62
CA ILE A 150 -13.62 3.25 19.59
C ILE A 150 -14.78 2.74 18.74
N THR A 151 -15.90 2.38 19.40
CA THR A 151 -17.09 1.87 18.73
C THR A 151 -18.18 2.93 18.61
N VAL A 152 -18.92 2.89 17.52
CA VAL A 152 -20.11 3.71 17.27
C VAL A 152 -21.34 2.79 17.21
N LYS A 153 -22.42 3.20 17.86
CA LYS A 153 -23.72 2.52 17.79
C LYS A 153 -24.49 3.03 16.58
N SER A 154 -24.85 2.14 15.70
CA SER A 154 -25.71 2.41 14.56
C SER A 154 -26.99 1.54 14.64
N SER A 155 -27.96 1.82 13.78
CA SER A 155 -29.16 0.99 13.61
C SER A 155 -28.87 -0.46 13.23
N HIS A 156 -27.66 -0.73 12.69
CA HIS A 156 -27.21 -2.06 12.25
C HIS A 156 -26.29 -2.78 13.26
N GLY A 157 -25.99 -2.17 14.42
CA GLY A 157 -25.13 -2.75 15.45
C GLY A 157 -24.03 -1.81 15.94
N GLU A 158 -23.13 -2.35 16.77
CA GLU A 158 -21.92 -1.65 17.21
C GLU A 158 -20.77 -2.03 16.28
N PHE A 159 -20.11 -1.03 15.68
CA PHE A 159 -18.93 -1.24 14.84
C PHE A 159 -17.81 -0.23 15.17
N ALA A 160 -16.59 -0.58 14.80
CA ALA A 160 -15.43 0.26 15.05
C ALA A 160 -15.46 1.55 14.19
N LEU A 161 -15.26 2.71 14.83
CA LEU A 161 -15.19 4.01 14.14
C LEU A 161 -13.96 4.08 13.20
N PHE A 162 -12.83 3.52 13.64
CA PHE A 162 -11.60 3.45 12.86
C PHE A 162 -11.31 2.01 12.49
N ARG A 163 -11.26 1.74 11.20
CA ARG A 163 -10.81 0.49 10.63
C ARG A 163 -9.67 0.77 9.67
N ALA A 164 -8.74 -0.18 9.50
CA ALA A 164 -7.61 -0.02 8.59
C ALA A 164 -8.10 0.42 7.20
N ALA A 165 -7.66 1.59 6.69
CA ALA A 165 -8.22 2.14 5.47
C ALA A 165 -7.98 1.23 4.25
N ASN A 166 -6.86 0.50 4.23
CA ASN A 166 -6.51 -0.41 3.14
C ASN A 166 -7.30 -1.73 3.13
N THR A 167 -8.17 -1.98 4.13
CA THR A 167 -9.11 -3.11 4.13
C THR A 167 -10.42 -2.82 3.40
N ASP A 168 -10.54 -1.66 2.79
CA ASP A 168 -11.57 -1.31 1.82
C ASP A 168 -10.92 -1.20 0.43
N VAL A 169 -11.41 -1.92 -0.56
CA VAL A 169 -10.86 -1.95 -1.92
C VAL A 169 -10.76 -0.56 -2.56
N ASN A 170 -11.67 0.35 -2.20
CA ASN A 170 -11.71 1.71 -2.77
C ASN A 170 -10.45 2.52 -2.43
N VAL A 171 -9.88 2.37 -1.23
CA VAL A 171 -8.68 3.11 -0.83
C VAL A 171 -7.43 2.62 -1.60
N PRO A 172 -7.07 1.33 -1.61
CA PRO A 172 -5.99 0.81 -2.46
C PRO A 172 -6.18 1.12 -3.94
N LEU A 173 -7.41 1.03 -4.45
CA LEU A 173 -7.71 1.37 -5.85
C LEU A 173 -7.42 2.85 -6.13
N SER A 174 -7.81 3.75 -5.24
CA SER A 174 -7.53 5.19 -5.40
C SER A 174 -6.02 5.48 -5.43
N ILE A 175 -5.22 4.81 -4.59
CA ILE A 175 -3.78 4.94 -4.59
C ILE A 175 -3.18 4.38 -5.89
N ALA A 176 -3.69 3.25 -6.38
CA ALA A 176 -3.25 2.64 -7.63
C ALA A 176 -3.55 3.55 -8.84
N ILE A 177 -4.74 4.15 -8.88
CA ILE A 177 -5.12 5.13 -9.91
C ILE A 177 -4.21 6.37 -9.84
N MET A 178 -3.94 6.89 -8.63
CA MET A 178 -3.03 8.03 -8.45
C MET A 178 -1.60 7.69 -8.90
N SER A 179 -1.09 6.51 -8.56
CA SER A 179 0.20 6.02 -9.04
C SER A 179 0.24 5.97 -10.57
N PHE A 180 -0.80 5.45 -11.19
CA PHE A 180 -0.95 5.43 -12.63
C PHE A 180 -0.95 6.84 -13.24
N ILE A 181 -1.76 7.77 -12.72
CA ILE A 181 -1.79 9.16 -13.18
C ILE A 181 -0.42 9.83 -13.06
N PHE A 182 0.34 9.58 -11.99
CA PHE A 182 1.71 10.08 -11.85
C PHE A 182 2.63 9.54 -12.95
N VAL A 183 2.62 8.23 -13.19
CA VAL A 183 3.45 7.60 -14.21
C VAL A 183 3.13 8.18 -15.59
N GLU A 184 1.85 8.24 -15.97
CA GLU A 184 1.40 8.80 -17.25
C GLU A 184 1.78 10.28 -17.41
N THR A 185 1.61 11.08 -16.35
CA THR A 185 1.97 12.50 -16.38
C THR A 185 3.48 12.72 -16.55
N TRP A 186 4.30 11.87 -15.93
CA TRP A 186 5.75 11.94 -16.11
C TRP A 186 6.16 11.52 -17.52
N GLY A 187 5.59 10.45 -18.07
CA GLY A 187 5.81 10.01 -19.45
C GLY A 187 5.43 11.11 -20.46
N MET A 188 4.23 11.65 -20.32
CA MET A 188 3.76 12.75 -21.19
C MET A 188 4.62 14.03 -21.11
N ARG A 189 5.15 14.36 -19.92
CA ARG A 189 6.07 15.51 -19.74
C ARG A 189 7.45 15.28 -20.32
N ALA A 190 7.95 14.04 -20.29
CA ALA A 190 9.28 13.70 -20.78
C ALA A 190 9.32 13.53 -22.29
N LEU A 191 8.36 12.83 -22.87
CA LEU A 191 8.31 12.48 -24.31
C LEU A 191 7.43 13.42 -25.14
N GLY A 192 6.57 14.21 -24.49
CA GLY A 192 5.55 15.02 -25.15
C GLY A 192 4.26 14.24 -25.39
N VAL A 193 3.11 14.94 -25.26
CA VAL A 193 1.78 14.33 -25.28
C VAL A 193 1.48 13.57 -26.58
N SER A 194 1.86 14.13 -27.73
CA SER A 194 1.54 13.51 -29.03
C SER A 194 2.38 12.26 -29.30
N HIS A 195 3.64 12.25 -28.87
CA HIS A 195 4.53 11.11 -29.03
C HIS A 195 4.10 9.98 -28.09
N TYR A 196 3.84 10.30 -26.84
CA TYR A 196 3.39 9.35 -25.83
C TYR A 196 2.06 8.66 -26.20
N LEU A 197 1.06 9.42 -26.68
CA LEU A 197 -0.21 8.84 -27.15
C LEU A 197 -0.07 7.98 -28.39
N SER A 198 0.94 8.26 -29.24
CA SER A 198 1.21 7.43 -30.43
C SER A 198 1.78 6.05 -30.10
N GLU A 199 2.30 5.83 -28.89
CA GLU A 199 2.72 4.50 -28.43
C GLU A 199 1.52 3.57 -28.22
N PHE A 200 0.42 4.10 -27.69
CA PHE A 200 -0.79 3.31 -27.44
C PHE A 200 -1.63 3.11 -28.72
N ILE A 201 -1.69 4.13 -29.59
CA ILE A 201 -2.57 4.10 -30.77
C ILE A 201 -1.81 4.66 -31.97
N ASN A 202 -1.09 3.80 -32.68
CA ASN A 202 -0.32 4.17 -33.85
C ASN A 202 -1.04 3.79 -35.15
N PHE A 203 -2.04 4.61 -35.55
CA PHE A 203 -2.68 4.45 -36.86
C PHE A 203 -1.82 4.98 -38.02
N ARG A 204 -0.73 5.71 -37.74
CA ARG A 204 0.06 6.41 -38.78
C ARG A 204 0.63 5.45 -39.81
N GLN A 205 1.09 4.29 -39.36
CA GLN A 205 1.68 3.26 -40.23
C GLN A 205 0.62 2.57 -41.07
N MET A 206 -0.54 2.30 -40.52
CA MET A 206 -1.68 1.71 -41.24
C MET A 206 -2.24 2.67 -42.33
N VAL A 207 -2.39 3.97 -42.00
CA VAL A 207 -2.77 5.02 -42.97
C VAL A 207 -1.69 5.23 -44.02
N GLY A 208 -0.41 5.14 -43.67
CA GLY A 208 0.73 5.17 -44.57
C GLY A 208 0.69 4.05 -45.59
N GLY A 209 0.44 2.83 -45.15
CA GLY A 209 0.31 1.64 -45.99
C GLY A 209 -0.86 1.76 -46.99
N PHE A 210 -2.01 2.28 -46.52
CA PHE A 210 -3.16 2.54 -47.43
C PHE A 210 -2.84 3.56 -48.52
N LYS A 211 -2.10 4.63 -48.17
CA LYS A 211 -1.63 5.63 -49.16
C LYS A 211 -0.63 5.04 -50.15
N GLN A 212 0.22 4.10 -49.76
CA GLN A 212 1.18 3.43 -50.64
C GLN A 212 0.48 2.47 -51.61
N LEU A 213 -0.57 1.76 -51.16
CA LEU A 213 -1.41 0.93 -52.01
C LEU A 213 -2.07 1.77 -53.14
N LEU A 214 -2.60 2.95 -52.78
CA LEU A 214 -3.22 3.87 -53.77
C LEU A 214 -2.18 4.43 -54.76
N LYS A 215 -0.89 4.43 -54.43
CA LYS A 215 0.22 4.84 -55.29
C LYS A 215 0.78 3.69 -56.15
N GLY A 216 0.16 2.52 -56.14
CA GLY A 216 0.59 1.36 -56.92
C GLY A 216 1.77 0.56 -56.38
N LYS A 217 2.24 0.86 -55.16
CA LYS A 217 3.32 0.12 -54.47
C LYS A 217 2.75 -1.02 -53.63
N MET A 218 2.23 -2.08 -54.28
CA MET A 218 1.50 -3.15 -53.60
C MET A 218 2.30 -3.87 -52.52
N GLY A 219 3.59 -4.22 -52.72
CA GLY A 219 4.39 -4.99 -51.76
C GLY A 219 4.65 -4.21 -50.48
N GLN A 220 5.03 -2.94 -50.57
CA GLN A 220 5.30 -2.07 -49.42
C GLN A 220 4.01 -1.70 -48.69
N GLY A 221 2.93 -1.38 -49.43
CA GLY A 221 1.66 -1.00 -48.85
C GLY A 221 0.99 -2.13 -48.03
N VAL A 222 1.06 -3.39 -48.50
CA VAL A 222 0.57 -4.55 -47.75
C VAL A 222 1.40 -4.77 -46.47
N MET A 223 2.73 -4.66 -46.58
CA MET A 223 3.61 -4.84 -45.42
C MET A 223 3.36 -3.78 -44.37
N ASP A 224 3.21 -2.51 -44.75
CA ASP A 224 2.95 -1.42 -43.78
C ASP A 224 1.55 -1.56 -43.13
N ILE A 225 0.57 -2.12 -43.79
CA ILE A 225 -0.74 -2.41 -43.19
C ILE A 225 -0.64 -3.53 -42.20
N VAL A 226 0.10 -4.62 -42.50
CA VAL A 226 0.33 -5.74 -41.57
C VAL A 226 1.06 -5.25 -40.34
N PHE A 227 2.14 -4.49 -40.50
CA PHE A 227 2.87 -3.91 -39.35
C PHE A 227 1.99 -2.90 -38.58
N GLY A 228 1.17 -2.10 -39.25
CA GLY A 228 0.23 -1.19 -38.61
C GLY A 228 -0.81 -1.93 -37.75
N PHE A 229 -1.29 -3.10 -38.23
CA PHE A 229 -2.17 -3.95 -37.43
C PHE A 229 -1.48 -4.58 -36.21
N ILE A 230 -0.23 -5.04 -36.40
CA ILE A 230 0.58 -5.57 -35.29
C ILE A 230 0.82 -4.49 -34.22
N ASN A 231 1.19 -3.28 -34.64
CA ASN A 231 1.42 -2.17 -33.71
C ASN A 231 0.15 -1.74 -32.96
N LEU A 232 -1.01 -1.76 -33.64
CA LEU A 232 -2.29 -1.51 -32.98
C LEU A 232 -2.60 -2.58 -31.93
N PHE A 233 -2.34 -3.84 -32.26
CA PHE A 233 -2.53 -4.95 -31.31
C PHE A 233 -1.60 -4.83 -30.10
N VAL A 234 -0.33 -4.47 -30.32
CA VAL A 234 0.64 -4.21 -29.23
C VAL A 234 0.16 -3.06 -28.33
N GLY A 235 -0.34 -1.96 -28.89
CA GLY A 235 -0.89 -0.84 -28.13
C GLY A 235 -2.10 -1.25 -27.26
N VAL A 236 -2.99 -2.11 -27.77
CA VAL A 236 -4.11 -2.66 -26.98
C VAL A 236 -3.59 -3.54 -25.84
N LEU A 237 -2.56 -4.38 -26.07
CA LEU A 237 -1.92 -5.17 -25.03
C LEU A 237 -1.28 -4.30 -23.96
N GLU A 238 -0.71 -3.16 -24.34
CA GLU A 238 -0.11 -2.22 -23.40
C GLU A 238 -1.17 -1.58 -22.49
N ILE A 239 -2.30 -1.13 -23.03
CA ILE A 239 -3.43 -0.65 -22.22
C ILE A 239 -3.90 -1.74 -21.24
N PHE A 240 -4.01 -2.98 -21.70
CA PHE A 240 -4.39 -4.11 -20.86
C PHE A 240 -3.36 -4.37 -19.75
N SER A 241 -2.06 -4.24 -20.05
CA SER A 241 -0.97 -4.32 -19.08
C SER A 241 -1.09 -3.27 -17.98
N HIS A 242 -1.43 -2.03 -18.33
CA HIS A 242 -1.66 -0.95 -17.36
C HIS A 242 -2.85 -1.24 -16.43
N LEU A 243 -3.96 -1.75 -16.98
CA LEU A 243 -5.14 -2.14 -16.19
C LEU A 243 -4.82 -3.29 -15.21
N THR A 244 -4.15 -4.34 -15.69
CA THR A 244 -3.77 -5.48 -14.83
C THR A 244 -2.80 -5.06 -13.73
N ARG A 245 -1.93 -4.10 -13.98
CA ARG A 245 -1.02 -3.51 -13.01
C ARG A 245 -1.77 -2.81 -11.88
N MET A 246 -2.74 -1.94 -12.22
CA MET A 246 -3.59 -1.26 -11.22
C MET A 246 -4.37 -2.26 -10.37
N LEU A 247 -4.97 -3.27 -10.99
CA LEU A 247 -5.68 -4.33 -10.28
C LEU A 247 -4.75 -5.11 -9.35
N SER A 248 -3.56 -5.48 -9.83
CA SER A 248 -2.56 -6.19 -9.02
C SER A 248 -2.14 -5.40 -7.78
N PHE A 249 -1.92 -4.09 -7.91
CA PHE A 249 -1.59 -3.20 -6.80
C PHE A 249 -2.72 -3.14 -5.78
N THR A 250 -3.94 -2.94 -6.27
CA THR A 250 -5.15 -2.85 -5.44
C THR A 250 -5.35 -4.11 -4.62
N PHE A 251 -5.38 -5.28 -5.27
CA PHE A 251 -5.63 -6.55 -4.57
C PHE A 251 -4.49 -6.97 -3.66
N ARG A 252 -3.26 -6.63 -3.97
CA ARG A 252 -2.11 -6.91 -3.11
C ARG A 252 -2.20 -6.14 -1.80
N LEU A 253 -2.48 -4.82 -1.88
CA LEU A 253 -2.57 -3.99 -0.69
C LEU A 253 -3.81 -4.35 0.14
N PHE A 254 -4.97 -4.47 -0.51
CA PHE A 254 -6.22 -4.90 0.11
C PHE A 254 -6.10 -6.29 0.76
N GLY A 255 -5.61 -7.27 0.01
CA GLY A 255 -5.55 -8.66 0.47
C GLY A 255 -4.61 -8.84 1.66
N ASN A 256 -3.41 -8.24 1.62
CA ASN A 256 -2.46 -8.35 2.71
C ASN A 256 -2.99 -7.70 4.00
N MET A 257 -3.53 -6.47 3.91
CA MET A 257 -4.04 -5.75 5.08
C MET A 257 -5.29 -6.41 5.67
N THR A 258 -6.20 -6.90 4.83
CA THR A 258 -7.39 -7.61 5.29
C THR A 258 -7.02 -8.95 5.94
N ALA A 259 -6.09 -9.70 5.34
CA ALA A 259 -5.61 -10.96 5.91
C ALA A 259 -4.92 -10.74 7.27
N GLY A 260 -4.10 -9.68 7.40
CA GLY A 260 -3.44 -9.32 8.65
C GLY A 260 -4.41 -8.92 9.75
N GLU A 261 -5.42 -8.08 9.45
CA GLU A 261 -6.48 -7.72 10.38
C GLU A 261 -7.22 -8.96 10.89
N ILE A 262 -7.64 -9.86 9.99
CA ILE A 262 -8.33 -11.10 10.34
C ILE A 262 -7.42 -12.00 11.19
N LEU A 263 -6.15 -12.13 10.83
CA LEU A 263 -5.18 -12.95 11.55
C LEU A 263 -5.00 -12.47 12.99
N ILE A 264 -4.86 -11.15 13.20
CA ILE A 264 -4.74 -10.55 14.54
C ILE A 264 -6.04 -10.78 15.34
N LEU A 265 -7.20 -10.55 14.74
CA LEU A 265 -8.50 -10.76 15.40
C LEU A 265 -8.70 -12.22 15.81
N VAL A 266 -8.46 -13.16 14.90
CA VAL A 266 -8.63 -14.59 15.17
C VAL A 266 -7.60 -15.10 16.18
N SER A 267 -6.34 -14.69 16.07
CA SER A 267 -5.30 -15.11 17.01
C SER A 267 -5.57 -14.60 18.43
N SER A 268 -6.03 -13.35 18.57
CA SER A 268 -6.39 -12.74 19.85
C SER A 268 -7.62 -13.39 20.47
N PHE A 269 -8.56 -13.88 19.67
CA PHE A 269 -9.72 -14.62 20.13
C PHE A 269 -9.34 -16.04 20.59
N LEU A 270 -8.55 -16.77 19.79
CA LEU A 270 -8.22 -18.18 20.07
C LEU A 270 -7.38 -18.33 21.36
N ILE A 271 -6.34 -17.51 21.49
CA ILE A 271 -5.44 -17.51 22.64
C ILE A 271 -5.24 -16.06 23.08
N PRO A 272 -6.04 -15.58 24.04
CA PRO A 272 -5.93 -14.20 24.54
C PRO A 272 -4.54 -13.88 25.11
N ALA A 273 -4.21 -12.60 25.15
CA ALA A 273 -3.02 -11.96 25.72
C ALA A 273 -1.78 -11.94 24.81
N VAL A 274 -0.97 -12.97 24.76
CA VAL A 274 0.40 -12.87 24.23
C VAL A 274 0.53 -13.46 22.82
N PHE A 275 -0.36 -14.34 22.43
CA PHE A 275 -0.25 -15.08 21.17
C PHE A 275 -0.35 -14.19 19.92
N SER A 276 -1.03 -13.05 20.00
CA SER A 276 -1.13 -12.10 18.90
C SER A 276 0.14 -11.25 18.67
N ILE A 277 1.07 -11.17 19.67
CA ILE A 277 2.26 -10.31 19.56
C ILE A 277 3.15 -10.64 18.34
N PRO A 278 3.47 -11.91 18.03
CA PRO A 278 4.22 -12.24 16.82
C PRO A 278 3.52 -11.78 15.52
N PHE A 279 2.19 -11.83 15.50
CA PHE A 279 1.40 -11.41 14.33
C PHE A 279 1.39 -9.89 14.16
N TYR A 280 1.39 -9.11 15.26
CA TYR A 280 1.63 -7.67 15.19
C TYR A 280 3.02 -7.35 14.60
N GLY A 281 4.06 -8.10 15.01
CA GLY A 281 5.41 -7.96 14.44
C GLY A 281 5.44 -8.32 12.95
N LEU A 282 4.74 -9.37 12.56
CA LEU A 282 4.59 -9.77 11.15
C LEU A 282 3.88 -8.68 10.35
N GLU A 283 2.81 -8.10 10.86
CA GLU A 283 2.02 -7.06 10.18
C GLU A 283 2.82 -5.75 10.02
N LEU A 284 3.64 -5.37 11.01
CA LEU A 284 4.59 -4.26 10.85
C LEU A 284 5.58 -4.50 9.71
N LEU A 285 6.11 -5.71 9.60
CA LEU A 285 7.03 -6.09 8.53
C LEU A 285 6.33 -6.09 7.16
N ILE A 286 5.13 -6.67 7.08
CA ILE A 286 4.32 -6.70 5.86
C ILE A 286 3.98 -5.27 5.42
N GLY A 287 3.57 -4.40 6.35
CA GLY A 287 3.27 -2.99 6.06
C GLY A 287 4.45 -2.23 5.47
N LEU A 288 5.66 -2.43 6.01
CA LEU A 288 6.90 -1.86 5.47
C LEU A 288 7.22 -2.38 4.07
N ILE A 289 7.21 -3.70 3.90
CA ILE A 289 7.47 -4.35 2.61
C ILE A 289 6.46 -3.88 1.57
N GLN A 290 5.19 -3.79 1.95
CA GLN A 290 4.12 -3.36 1.05
C GLN A 290 4.29 -1.91 0.59
N ALA A 291 4.67 -1.00 1.50
CA ALA A 291 4.97 0.39 1.17
C ALA A 291 6.16 0.49 0.20
N LEU A 292 7.22 -0.29 0.43
CA LEU A 292 8.40 -0.36 -0.45
C LEU A 292 8.05 -0.92 -1.84
N ILE A 293 7.29 -2.02 -1.90
CA ILE A 293 6.90 -2.64 -3.19
C ILE A 293 6.02 -1.68 -3.98
N PHE A 294 5.03 -1.06 -3.35
CA PHE A 294 4.09 -0.19 -4.06
C PHE A 294 4.80 1.05 -4.61
N SER A 295 5.56 1.75 -3.77
CA SER A 295 6.31 2.94 -4.17
C SER A 295 7.45 2.59 -5.15
N GLY A 296 8.14 1.46 -4.93
CA GLY A 296 9.21 0.99 -5.79
C GLY A 296 8.73 0.61 -7.19
N LEU A 297 7.60 -0.09 -7.30
CA LEU A 297 7.01 -0.39 -8.61
C LEU A 297 6.51 0.87 -9.32
N THR A 298 5.92 1.83 -8.60
CA THR A 298 5.57 3.13 -9.16
C THR A 298 6.80 3.86 -9.70
N LEU A 299 7.93 3.78 -8.97
CA LEU A 299 9.22 4.34 -9.39
C LEU A 299 9.76 3.68 -10.65
N VAL A 300 9.77 2.35 -10.70
CA VAL A 300 10.25 1.58 -11.87
C VAL A 300 9.43 1.94 -13.12
N PHE A 301 8.11 1.96 -13.00
CA PHE A 301 7.25 2.33 -14.13
C PHE A 301 7.40 3.80 -14.52
N GLY A 302 7.55 4.71 -13.54
CA GLY A 302 7.85 6.11 -13.81
C GLY A 302 9.20 6.27 -14.53
N THR A 303 10.20 5.46 -14.17
CA THR A 303 11.51 5.48 -14.83
C THR A 303 11.42 4.99 -16.27
N ILE A 304 10.70 3.90 -16.53
CA ILE A 304 10.46 3.38 -17.87
C ILE A 304 9.73 4.42 -18.72
N ALA A 305 8.66 5.03 -18.18
CA ALA A 305 7.87 6.03 -18.90
C ALA A 305 8.65 7.32 -19.26
N VAL A 306 9.70 7.64 -18.51
CA VAL A 306 10.55 8.84 -18.74
C VAL A 306 11.76 8.52 -19.61
N SER A 307 12.18 7.25 -19.70
CA SER A 307 13.31 6.84 -20.52
C SER A 307 12.91 6.85 -22.01
N PRO A 308 13.70 7.50 -22.90
CA PRO A 308 13.45 7.39 -24.33
C PRO A 308 13.53 5.91 -24.72
N HIS A 309 12.53 5.40 -25.43
CA HIS A 309 12.67 4.15 -26.13
C HIS A 309 13.73 4.37 -27.21
N GLU A 310 14.91 3.75 -27.07
CA GLU A 310 15.86 3.67 -28.17
C GLU A 310 15.13 2.94 -29.30
N GLU A 311 14.76 3.71 -30.35
CA GLU A 311 14.38 3.12 -31.62
C GLU A 311 15.61 2.28 -32.05
N THR A 312 15.50 0.96 -31.92
CA THR A 312 16.42 0.03 -32.53
C THR A 312 16.29 0.26 -34.04
N GLU A 313 17.27 0.99 -34.61
CA GLU A 313 17.50 1.10 -36.05
C GLU A 313 17.65 -0.28 -36.71
#